data_f51943da82f5a6695432140840808589
#
_entry.id   f51943da82f5a6695432140840808589
#
_cell.length_a   1.000
_cell.length_b   1.000
_cell.length_c   1.000
_cell.angle_alpha   90.00
_cell.angle_beta   90.00
_cell.angle_gamma   90.00
#
_symmetry.space_group_name_H-M   'P 1'
#
loop_
_entity.id
_entity.type
_entity.pdbx_description
1 polymer ?
#
loop_
_entity_poly.entity_id
_entity_poly.type
_entity_poly.pdbx_seq_one_letter_code
_entity_poly.pdbx_strand_id
1 'polypeptide(L)'
;MFDLLDTVLPTEGRYCIVGIGKYADQRFADTREEADAIIEEFKSSKVNVYFGCAKVGPLNNRTHENIAFIRALWMDIDCGPTKGVPNSKGKIEGYLDQQIGLAEFQKFCRTVGLPKPILVNSGNGIHAYWLLEQTLTRKEWEPLAKRLKQLCQQHGLIVDEKVFEASRVLRIPGTMNYKKNAEAKPVSMWNEESPRLTYEQIRAIL
;
A
#
# COMPACT_ATOMS: atom_id res chain seq x y z
N MET A 1 -20.53 4.56 1.38
CA MET A 1 -19.25 4.76 2.12
C MET A 1 -18.14 4.32 1.18
N PHE A 2 -17.10 5.13 1.00
CA PHE A 2 -15.96 4.76 0.15
C PHE A 2 -15.24 3.55 0.73
N ASP A 3 -14.94 2.59 -0.10
CA ASP A 3 -14.23 1.38 0.29
C ASP A 3 -12.92 1.24 -0.50
N LEU A 4 -11.79 1.25 0.24
CA LEU A 4 -10.48 1.17 -0.38
C LEU A 4 -10.26 -0.16 -1.10
N LEU A 5 -10.70 -1.28 -0.50
CA LEU A 5 -10.46 -2.61 -1.07
C LEU A 5 -11.14 -2.75 -2.43
N ASP A 6 -12.42 -2.36 -2.52
CA ASP A 6 -13.19 -2.44 -3.77
C ASP A 6 -12.67 -1.46 -4.84
N THR A 7 -12.05 -0.37 -4.39
CA THR A 7 -11.49 0.63 -5.30
C THR A 7 -10.13 0.20 -5.87
N VAL A 8 -9.26 -0.36 -5.04
CA VAL A 8 -7.87 -0.69 -5.37
C VAL A 8 -7.72 -2.10 -5.94
N LEU A 9 -8.52 -3.06 -5.42
CA LEU A 9 -8.41 -4.45 -5.83
C LEU A 9 -9.28 -4.76 -7.05
N PRO A 10 -8.88 -5.73 -7.88
CA PRO A 10 -9.71 -6.24 -8.98
C PRO A 10 -10.90 -7.06 -8.44
N THR A 11 -11.87 -7.34 -9.30
CA THR A 11 -13.00 -8.23 -8.98
C THR A 11 -12.57 -9.69 -8.90
N GLU A 12 -11.65 -10.09 -9.77
CA GLU A 12 -11.14 -11.46 -9.88
C GLU A 12 -10.14 -11.80 -8.78
N GLY A 13 -10.08 -13.08 -8.41
CA GLY A 13 -9.12 -13.60 -7.44
C GLY A 13 -9.57 -13.46 -6.00
N ARG A 14 -8.76 -13.97 -5.09
CA ARG A 14 -9.05 -14.04 -3.66
C ARG A 14 -8.41 -12.92 -2.88
N TYR A 15 -9.07 -12.44 -1.85
CA TYR A 15 -8.52 -11.48 -0.90
C TYR A 15 -7.47 -12.16 -0.02
N CYS A 16 -6.43 -11.42 0.34
CA CYS A 16 -5.47 -11.81 1.36
C CYS A 16 -5.54 -10.76 2.49
N ILE A 17 -5.97 -11.17 3.68
CA ILE A 17 -6.03 -10.33 4.87
C ILE A 17 -5.00 -10.83 5.88
N VAL A 18 -4.24 -9.91 6.47
CA VAL A 18 -3.14 -10.25 7.38
C VAL A 18 -3.29 -9.50 8.69
N GLY A 19 -3.42 -10.25 9.78
CA GLY A 19 -3.34 -9.74 11.14
C GLY A 19 -1.92 -9.88 11.68
N ILE A 20 -1.32 -8.81 12.19
CA ILE A 20 0.02 -8.84 12.79
C ILE A 20 -0.03 -8.35 14.23
N GLY A 21 0.08 -9.30 15.17
CA GLY A 21 0.25 -9.08 16.59
C GLY A 21 1.60 -9.64 17.06
N LYS A 22 1.56 -10.56 18.04
CA LYS A 22 2.74 -11.33 18.44
C LYS A 22 3.26 -12.23 17.31
N TYR A 23 2.35 -12.78 16.54
CA TYR A 23 2.60 -13.56 15.32
C TYR A 23 1.81 -12.96 14.16
N ALA A 24 2.23 -13.26 12.94
CA ALA A 24 1.46 -12.95 11.74
C ALA A 24 0.47 -14.08 11.46
N ASP A 25 -0.81 -13.73 11.25
CA ASP A 25 -1.86 -14.62 10.78
C ASP A 25 -2.32 -14.14 9.41
N GLN A 26 -2.27 -14.99 8.40
CA GLN A 26 -2.62 -14.68 7.02
C GLN A 26 -3.80 -15.54 6.60
N ARG A 27 -4.90 -14.90 6.22
CA ARG A 27 -6.13 -15.58 5.81
C ARG A 27 -6.56 -15.14 4.42
N PHE A 28 -7.28 -16.02 3.74
CA PHE A 28 -7.75 -15.82 2.37
C PHE A 28 -9.26 -15.94 2.32
N ALA A 29 -9.89 -15.05 1.53
CA ALA A 29 -11.32 -14.98 1.37
C ALA A 29 -11.70 -14.95 -0.11
N ASP A 30 -12.75 -15.63 -0.47
CA ASP A 30 -13.27 -15.68 -1.84
C ASP A 30 -14.22 -14.51 -2.11
N THR A 31 -14.96 -14.08 -1.09
CA THR A 31 -15.91 -12.97 -1.18
C THR A 31 -15.49 -11.76 -0.34
N ARG A 32 -16.13 -10.63 -0.59
CA ARG A 32 -15.92 -9.42 0.19
C ARG A 32 -16.44 -9.57 1.61
N GLU A 33 -17.57 -10.21 1.79
CA GLU A 33 -18.20 -10.47 3.09
C GLU A 33 -17.32 -11.34 3.98
N GLU A 34 -16.68 -12.38 3.42
CA GLU A 34 -15.67 -13.18 4.13
C GLU A 34 -14.45 -12.37 4.55
N ALA A 35 -13.97 -11.52 3.65
CA ALA A 35 -12.82 -10.63 3.94
C ALA A 35 -13.16 -9.65 5.08
N ASP A 36 -14.37 -9.07 5.07
CA ASP A 36 -14.85 -8.17 6.11
C ASP A 36 -14.97 -8.87 7.46
N ALA A 37 -15.48 -10.11 7.49
CA ALA A 37 -15.56 -10.91 8.72
C ALA A 37 -14.17 -11.15 9.32
N ILE A 38 -13.15 -11.45 8.49
CA ILE A 38 -11.76 -11.62 8.93
C ILE A 38 -11.19 -10.29 9.47
N ILE A 39 -11.46 -9.17 8.80
CA ILE A 39 -11.02 -7.84 9.23
C ILE A 39 -11.60 -7.50 10.60
N GLU A 40 -12.90 -7.72 10.81
CA GLU A 40 -13.55 -7.43 12.09
C GLU A 40 -13.05 -8.33 13.23
N GLU A 41 -12.75 -9.61 12.96
CA GLU A 41 -12.13 -10.50 13.93
C GLU A 41 -10.74 -9.98 14.34
N PHE A 42 -9.90 -9.56 13.38
CA PHE A 42 -8.57 -9.00 13.66
C PHE A 42 -8.66 -7.66 14.40
N LYS A 43 -9.62 -6.78 14.07
CA LYS A 43 -9.87 -5.53 14.80
C LYS A 43 -10.23 -5.81 16.27
N SER A 44 -11.12 -6.77 16.50
CA SER A 44 -11.54 -7.19 17.85
C SER A 44 -10.36 -7.74 18.66
N SER A 45 -9.42 -8.42 18.01
CA SER A 45 -8.18 -8.93 18.61
C SER A 45 -7.10 -7.85 18.81
N LYS A 46 -7.37 -6.59 18.46
CA LYS A 46 -6.45 -5.44 18.60
C LYS A 46 -5.07 -5.70 17.98
N VAL A 47 -5.03 -6.27 16.80
CA VAL A 47 -3.80 -6.46 16.02
C VAL A 47 -3.74 -5.48 14.84
N ASN A 48 -2.55 -5.28 14.27
CA ASN A 48 -2.42 -4.52 13.04
C ASN A 48 -3.04 -5.30 11.88
N VAL A 49 -3.95 -4.67 11.12
CA VAL A 49 -4.67 -5.32 10.03
C VAL A 49 -4.22 -4.77 8.69
N TYR A 50 -3.90 -5.67 7.78
CA TYR A 50 -3.41 -5.37 6.44
C TYR A 50 -4.20 -6.15 5.39
N PHE A 51 -4.23 -5.63 4.17
CA PHE A 51 -4.69 -6.37 2.99
C PHE A 51 -3.54 -6.54 2.00
N GLY A 52 -3.55 -7.62 1.25
CA GLY A 52 -2.68 -7.80 0.08
C GLY A 52 -3.05 -6.79 -1.01
N CYS A 53 -2.09 -6.01 -1.48
CA CYS A 53 -2.33 -5.00 -2.53
C CYS A 53 -2.66 -5.61 -3.90
N ALA A 54 -2.53 -6.93 -4.02
CA ALA A 54 -2.94 -7.75 -5.15
C ALA A 54 -3.86 -8.88 -4.67
N LYS A 55 -4.76 -9.34 -5.52
CA LYS A 55 -5.49 -10.58 -5.28
C LYS A 55 -4.68 -11.80 -5.74
N VAL A 56 -4.90 -12.90 -5.05
CA VAL A 56 -4.18 -14.15 -5.28
C VAL A 56 -5.01 -15.15 -6.07
N GLY A 57 -4.35 -16.13 -6.63
CA GLY A 57 -4.96 -17.31 -7.25
C GLY A 57 -5.53 -18.30 -6.20
N PRO A 58 -5.72 -19.57 -6.58
CA PRO A 58 -6.45 -20.53 -5.76
C PRO A 58 -5.70 -21.03 -4.51
N LEU A 59 -4.41 -20.81 -4.41
CA LEU A 59 -3.64 -21.32 -3.28
C LEU A 59 -3.75 -20.42 -2.04
N ASN A 60 -3.69 -21.01 -0.86
CA ASN A 60 -3.69 -20.28 0.41
C ASN A 60 -2.29 -19.75 0.77
N ASN A 61 -1.70 -18.99 -0.13
CA ASN A 61 -0.43 -18.32 0.08
C ASN A 61 -0.34 -17.05 -0.76
N ARG A 62 0.64 -16.19 -0.43
CA ARG A 62 0.94 -14.93 -1.13
C ARG A 62 2.35 -14.99 -1.74
N THR A 63 2.67 -16.13 -2.32
CA THR A 63 3.94 -16.29 -3.06
C THR A 63 3.86 -15.62 -4.43
N HIS A 64 5.00 -15.36 -5.03
CA HIS A 64 5.08 -14.75 -6.35
C HIS A 64 4.27 -15.49 -7.43
N GLU A 65 4.23 -16.81 -7.35
CA GLU A 65 3.54 -17.68 -8.31
C GLU A 65 2.02 -17.57 -8.18
N ASN A 66 1.53 -17.28 -6.98
CA ASN A 66 0.10 -17.18 -6.68
C ASN A 66 -0.45 -15.76 -6.73
N ILE A 67 0.38 -14.73 -6.83
CA ILE A 67 -0.08 -13.35 -7.11
C ILE A 67 -0.56 -13.29 -8.57
N ALA A 68 -1.86 -13.01 -8.76
CA ALA A 68 -2.48 -13.18 -10.07
C ALA A 68 -3.08 -11.89 -10.64
N PHE A 69 -3.72 -11.05 -9.81
CA PHE A 69 -4.56 -9.96 -10.27
C PHE A 69 -4.22 -8.65 -9.55
N ILE A 70 -3.85 -7.61 -10.29
CA ILE A 70 -3.40 -6.33 -9.76
C ILE A 70 -4.09 -5.20 -10.51
N ARG A 71 -4.65 -4.22 -9.78
CA ARG A 71 -5.40 -3.11 -10.37
C ARG A 71 -4.98 -1.73 -9.87
N ALA A 72 -3.80 -1.65 -9.22
CA ALA A 72 -3.22 -0.38 -8.79
C ALA A 72 -1.69 -0.46 -8.76
N LEU A 73 -1.04 0.70 -8.85
CA LEU A 73 0.31 0.89 -8.34
C LEU A 73 0.20 1.49 -6.94
N TRP A 74 1.16 1.21 -6.07
CA TRP A 74 1.16 1.70 -4.70
C TRP A 74 2.55 2.15 -4.23
N MET A 75 2.56 2.93 -3.15
CA MET A 75 3.75 3.43 -2.49
C MET A 75 3.51 3.51 -0.99
N ASP A 76 4.57 3.33 -0.18
CA ASP A 76 4.57 3.49 1.26
C ASP A 76 5.68 4.45 1.67
N ILE A 77 5.29 5.54 2.33
CA ILE A 77 6.19 6.59 2.80
C ILE A 77 6.17 6.56 4.32
N ASP A 78 7.24 6.07 4.89
CA ASP A 78 7.43 6.03 6.33
C ASP A 78 7.65 7.42 6.91
N CYS A 79 6.98 7.72 8.02
CA CYS A 79 7.15 8.98 8.75
C CYS A 79 7.29 8.73 10.27
N GLY A 80 7.94 9.65 10.92
CA GLY A 80 8.12 9.66 12.37
C GLY A 80 9.52 10.08 12.81
N PRO A 81 9.70 10.47 14.09
CA PRO A 81 10.95 11.05 14.58
C PRO A 81 12.19 10.16 14.37
N THR A 82 12.00 8.84 14.40
CA THR A 82 13.09 7.88 14.18
C THR A 82 13.33 7.55 12.71
N LYS A 83 12.41 7.92 11.81
CA LYS A 83 12.50 7.63 10.37
C LYS A 83 13.23 8.73 9.59
N GLY A 84 13.03 9.98 10.00
CA GLY A 84 13.66 11.15 9.37
C GLY A 84 15.10 11.43 9.85
N VAL A 85 15.69 10.56 10.65
CA VAL A 85 17.08 10.68 11.12
C VAL A 85 17.88 9.43 10.71
N PRO A 86 19.22 9.55 10.59
CA PRO A 86 20.05 8.39 10.25
C PRO A 86 19.93 7.28 11.31
N ASN A 87 19.71 6.06 10.85
CA ASN A 87 19.74 4.85 11.70
C ASN A 87 21.18 4.44 12.02
N SER A 88 21.38 3.32 12.73
CA SER A 88 22.69 2.79 13.09
C SER A 88 23.62 2.49 11.90
N LYS A 89 23.08 2.44 10.69
CA LYS A 89 23.84 2.27 9.42
C LYS A 89 24.01 3.57 8.65
N GLY A 90 23.64 4.73 9.25
CA GLY A 90 23.70 6.04 8.60
C GLY A 90 22.59 6.28 7.54
N LYS A 91 21.60 5.37 7.40
CA LYS A 91 20.52 5.49 6.42
C LYS A 91 19.31 6.19 7.01
N ILE A 92 18.77 7.18 6.29
CA ILE A 92 17.45 7.77 6.55
C ILE A 92 16.40 6.90 5.84
N GLU A 93 15.34 6.48 6.56
CA GLU A 93 14.35 5.52 6.07
C GLU A 93 12.96 6.13 5.85
N GLY A 94 12.83 7.44 6.01
CA GLY A 94 11.56 8.16 5.84
C GLY A 94 11.69 9.62 6.21
N TYR A 95 10.60 10.23 6.66
CA TYR A 95 10.52 11.65 7.00
C TYR A 95 10.22 11.85 8.48
N LEU A 96 10.57 13.02 9.02
CA LEU A 96 10.37 13.35 10.45
C LEU A 96 8.88 13.29 10.85
N ASP A 97 8.00 13.70 9.94
CA ASP A 97 6.56 13.67 10.13
C ASP A 97 5.81 13.51 8.79
N GLN A 98 4.50 13.34 8.87
CA GLN A 98 3.64 13.16 7.69
C GLN A 98 3.50 14.44 6.85
N GLN A 99 3.65 15.62 7.43
CA GLN A 99 3.55 16.88 6.71
C GLN A 99 4.74 17.04 5.73
N ILE A 100 5.96 16.79 6.22
CA ILE A 100 7.17 16.79 5.40
C ILE A 100 7.09 15.68 4.35
N GLY A 101 6.71 14.46 4.74
CA GLY A 101 6.58 13.33 3.82
C GLY A 101 5.57 13.59 2.70
N LEU A 102 4.43 14.20 3.03
CA LEU A 102 3.40 14.56 2.05
C LEU A 102 3.89 15.65 1.09
N ALA A 103 4.59 16.67 1.60
CA ALA A 103 5.11 17.75 0.76
C ALA A 103 6.14 17.23 -0.26
N GLU A 104 7.08 16.40 0.16
CA GLU A 104 8.08 15.78 -0.74
C GLU A 104 7.41 14.82 -1.74
N PHE A 105 6.43 14.04 -1.30
CA PHE A 105 5.65 13.18 -2.17
C PHE A 105 4.88 13.96 -3.24
N GLN A 106 4.20 15.04 -2.86
CA GLN A 106 3.47 15.90 -3.80
C GLN A 106 4.42 16.58 -4.81
N LYS A 107 5.60 17.02 -4.35
CA LYS A 107 6.63 17.55 -5.22
C LYS A 107 7.09 16.50 -6.23
N PHE A 108 7.37 15.28 -5.79
CA PHE A 108 7.71 14.16 -6.65
C PHE A 108 6.63 13.89 -7.70
N CYS A 109 5.35 13.78 -7.30
CA CYS A 109 4.25 13.56 -8.24
C CYS A 109 4.18 14.65 -9.32
N ARG A 110 4.32 15.93 -8.93
CA ARG A 110 4.35 17.04 -9.91
C ARG A 110 5.53 16.95 -10.86
N THR A 111 6.71 16.60 -10.35
CA THR A 111 7.94 16.51 -11.17
C THR A 111 7.88 15.38 -12.18
N VAL A 112 7.31 14.24 -11.79
CA VAL A 112 7.18 13.04 -12.66
C VAL A 112 5.96 13.12 -13.57
N GLY A 113 4.96 13.95 -13.22
CA GLY A 113 3.69 14.04 -13.95
C GLY A 113 2.67 12.99 -13.51
N LEU A 114 2.85 12.39 -12.34
CA LEU A 114 1.87 11.44 -11.78
C LEU A 114 0.60 12.19 -11.32
N PRO A 115 -0.60 11.69 -11.66
CA PRO A 115 -1.84 12.30 -11.19
C PRO A 115 -2.03 12.09 -9.69
N LYS A 116 -3.01 12.81 -9.13
CA LYS A 116 -3.38 12.67 -7.71
C LYS A 116 -3.79 11.23 -7.39
N PRO A 117 -3.09 10.53 -6.46
CA PRO A 117 -3.48 9.17 -6.06
C PRO A 117 -4.56 9.19 -4.97
N ILE A 118 -5.11 8.02 -4.65
CA ILE A 118 -5.75 7.77 -3.36
C ILE A 118 -4.68 7.83 -2.28
N LEU A 119 -4.95 8.53 -1.18
CA LEU A 119 -4.04 8.65 -0.05
C LEU A 119 -4.66 8.10 1.23
N VAL A 120 -3.88 7.32 1.95
CA VAL A 120 -4.23 6.75 3.26
C VAL A 120 -3.21 7.21 4.30
N ASN A 121 -3.71 7.76 5.39
CA ASN A 121 -2.93 7.91 6.62
C ASN A 121 -2.79 6.54 7.28
N SER A 122 -1.58 5.97 7.28
CA SER A 122 -1.32 4.66 7.90
C SER A 122 -1.09 4.73 9.42
N GLY A 123 -1.39 5.89 10.03
CA GLY A 123 -1.14 6.20 11.45
C GLY A 123 0.22 6.85 11.69
N ASN A 124 1.28 6.41 11.03
CA ASN A 124 2.62 7.01 11.14
C ASN A 124 3.24 7.35 9.78
N GLY A 125 2.67 6.89 8.68
CA GLY A 125 3.16 7.11 7.32
C GLY A 125 2.01 7.34 6.37
N ILE A 126 2.31 7.28 5.07
CA ILE A 126 1.37 7.58 3.98
C ILE A 126 1.41 6.43 2.99
N HIS A 127 0.25 5.84 2.69
CA HIS A 127 0.14 4.98 1.52
C HIS A 127 -0.49 5.78 0.37
N ALA A 128 0.02 5.59 -0.82
CA ALA A 128 -0.53 6.16 -2.04
C ALA A 128 -0.89 5.05 -3.03
N TYR A 129 -2.02 5.21 -3.75
CA TYR A 129 -2.47 4.24 -4.75
C TYR A 129 -2.87 4.95 -6.03
N TRP A 130 -2.28 4.57 -7.17
CA TRP A 130 -2.71 4.97 -8.50
C TRP A 130 -3.54 3.87 -9.11
N LEU A 131 -4.80 4.17 -9.39
CA LEU A 131 -5.78 3.21 -9.86
C LEU A 131 -5.58 2.91 -11.34
N LEU A 132 -5.73 1.65 -11.73
CA LEU A 132 -5.69 1.22 -13.13
C LEU A 132 -7.11 0.87 -13.61
N GLU A 133 -7.38 1.10 -14.89
CA GLU A 133 -8.62 0.68 -15.53
C GLU A 133 -8.65 -0.83 -15.70
N GLN A 134 -7.53 -1.40 -16.16
CA GLN A 134 -7.39 -2.82 -16.40
C GLN A 134 -6.81 -3.56 -15.18
N THR A 135 -7.23 -4.79 -15.01
CA THR A 135 -6.54 -5.77 -14.16
C THR A 135 -5.28 -6.25 -14.89
N LEU A 136 -4.15 -6.14 -14.25
CA LEU A 136 -2.86 -6.60 -14.76
C LEU A 136 -2.47 -7.92 -14.12
N THR A 137 -1.76 -8.73 -14.88
CA THR A 137 -0.97 -9.83 -14.33
C THR A 137 0.27 -9.28 -13.62
N ARG A 138 0.87 -10.09 -12.76
CA ARG A 138 2.13 -9.73 -12.11
C ARG A 138 3.25 -9.38 -13.12
N LYS A 139 3.33 -10.11 -14.23
CA LYS A 139 4.35 -9.89 -15.27
C LYS A 139 4.21 -8.53 -15.97
N GLU A 140 2.99 -8.04 -16.13
CA GLU A 140 2.70 -6.72 -16.69
C GLU A 140 2.93 -5.61 -15.67
N TRP A 141 2.63 -5.87 -14.39
CA TRP A 141 2.75 -4.90 -13.31
C TRP A 141 4.21 -4.65 -12.87
N GLU A 142 5.03 -5.70 -12.74
CA GLU A 142 6.40 -5.60 -12.23
C GLU A 142 7.29 -4.58 -12.96
N PRO A 143 7.27 -4.47 -14.30
CA PRO A 143 8.03 -3.42 -15.00
C PRO A 143 7.63 -2.01 -14.60
N LEU A 144 6.32 -1.75 -14.40
CA LEU A 144 5.81 -0.44 -13.96
C LEU A 144 6.28 -0.14 -12.54
N ALA A 145 6.16 -1.08 -11.62
CA ALA A 145 6.61 -0.93 -10.23
C ALA A 145 8.12 -0.68 -10.14
N LYS A 146 8.91 -1.41 -10.95
CA LYS A 146 10.36 -1.21 -11.05
C LYS A 146 10.69 0.20 -11.55
N ARG A 147 9.97 0.68 -12.55
CA ARG A 147 10.19 2.02 -13.10
C ARG A 147 9.81 3.10 -12.09
N LEU A 148 8.69 2.94 -11.39
CA LEU A 148 8.30 3.85 -10.31
C LEU A 148 9.35 3.90 -9.20
N LYS A 149 9.90 2.75 -8.78
CA LYS A 149 11.03 2.67 -7.84
C LYS A 149 12.25 3.45 -8.32
N GLN A 150 12.63 3.30 -9.60
CA GLN A 150 13.76 4.02 -10.19
C GLN A 150 13.53 5.54 -10.17
N LEU A 151 12.32 6.00 -10.49
CA LEU A 151 11.97 7.43 -10.43
C LEU A 151 12.06 7.97 -9.00
N CYS A 152 11.60 7.22 -7.98
CA CYS A 152 11.78 7.62 -6.59
C CYS A 152 13.27 7.83 -6.27
N GLN A 153 14.13 6.90 -6.67
CA GLN A 153 15.58 7.00 -6.45
C GLN A 153 16.20 8.19 -7.21
N GLN A 154 15.84 8.39 -8.48
CA GLN A 154 16.33 9.47 -9.32
C GLN A 154 15.96 10.85 -8.78
N HIS A 155 14.77 10.99 -8.19
CA HIS A 155 14.26 12.25 -7.65
C HIS A 155 14.44 12.40 -6.13
N GLY A 156 15.13 11.45 -5.48
CA GLY A 156 15.45 11.51 -4.06
C GLY A 156 14.25 11.35 -3.12
N LEU A 157 13.12 10.77 -3.58
CA LEU A 157 11.99 10.47 -2.72
C LEU A 157 12.33 9.25 -1.84
N ILE A 158 12.25 9.42 -0.52
CA ILE A 158 12.51 8.35 0.44
C ILE A 158 11.23 7.53 0.63
N VAL A 159 11.31 6.25 0.27
CA VAL A 159 10.19 5.29 0.36
C VAL A 159 10.69 3.95 0.90
N ASP A 160 9.79 3.11 1.43
CA ASP A 160 10.12 1.71 1.69
C ASP A 160 10.36 0.99 0.34
N GLU A 161 11.63 0.66 0.05
CA GLU A 161 11.98 0.04 -1.22
C GLU A 161 11.33 -1.34 -1.45
N LYS A 162 10.90 -2.02 -0.38
CA LYS A 162 10.20 -3.30 -0.45
C LYS A 162 8.72 -3.14 -0.83
N VAL A 163 8.20 -1.91 -0.86
CA VAL A 163 6.81 -1.67 -1.24
C VAL A 163 6.52 -2.03 -2.70
N PHE A 164 7.52 -2.00 -3.56
CA PHE A 164 7.38 -2.29 -4.99
C PHE A 164 7.35 -3.79 -5.33
N GLU A 165 6.99 -4.62 -4.37
CA GLU A 165 6.78 -6.06 -4.56
C GLU A 165 5.28 -6.35 -4.70
N ALA A 166 4.91 -7.19 -5.67
CA ALA A 166 3.50 -7.55 -5.90
C ALA A 166 2.83 -8.26 -4.70
N SER A 167 3.63 -8.88 -3.85
CA SER A 167 3.20 -9.52 -2.61
C SER A 167 3.04 -8.57 -1.43
N ARG A 168 3.10 -7.26 -1.62
CA ARG A 168 3.00 -6.26 -0.53
C ARG A 168 1.65 -6.30 0.17
N VAL A 169 1.69 -6.05 1.48
CA VAL A 169 0.50 -5.76 2.28
C VAL A 169 0.58 -4.34 2.82
N LEU A 170 -0.56 -3.64 2.84
CA LEU A 170 -0.69 -2.29 3.38
C LEU A 170 -1.90 -2.22 4.32
N ARG A 171 -1.88 -1.27 5.28
CA ARG A 171 -2.92 -1.16 6.32
C ARG A 171 -4.26 -0.77 5.73
N ILE A 172 -5.31 -1.31 6.35
CA ILE A 172 -6.71 -1.07 5.97
C ILE A 172 -7.23 0.17 6.72
N PRO A 173 -7.81 1.18 6.03
CA PRO A 173 -8.54 2.26 6.67
C PRO A 173 -9.68 1.76 7.56
N GLY A 174 -9.95 2.46 8.67
CA GLY A 174 -10.92 2.03 9.68
C GLY A 174 -10.36 1.02 10.69
N THR A 175 -9.06 0.72 10.62
CA THR A 175 -8.33 -0.08 11.61
C THR A 175 -7.37 0.80 12.43
N MET A 176 -6.62 0.19 13.33
CA MET A 176 -5.64 0.88 14.17
C MET A 176 -4.22 0.42 13.83
N ASN A 177 -3.27 1.35 13.89
CA ASN A 177 -1.84 1.07 13.83
C ASN A 177 -1.31 0.96 15.27
N TYR A 178 -1.11 -0.28 15.70
CA TYR A 178 -0.53 -0.59 17.01
C TYR A 178 0.99 -0.67 16.88
N LYS A 179 1.70 0.31 17.42
CA LYS A 179 3.17 0.32 17.46
C LYS A 179 3.62 0.01 18.89
N LYS A 180 4.63 -0.84 19.02
CA LYS A 180 5.18 -1.20 20.35
C LYS A 180 5.61 0.07 21.11
N ASN A 181 5.19 0.19 22.37
CA ASN A 181 5.51 1.30 23.28
C ASN A 181 5.03 2.69 22.80
N ALA A 182 3.97 2.74 22.00
CA ALA A 182 3.36 3.99 21.57
C ALA A 182 1.83 3.87 21.59
N GLU A 183 1.14 5.00 21.60
CA GLU A 183 -0.31 5.06 21.46
C GLU A 183 -0.73 4.54 20.09
N ALA A 184 -1.82 3.77 20.05
CA ALA A 184 -2.40 3.30 18.83
C ALA A 184 -2.98 4.46 18.00
N LYS A 185 -2.68 4.51 16.71
CA LYS A 185 -3.15 5.57 15.81
C LYS A 185 -4.15 5.04 14.80
N PRO A 186 -5.21 5.80 14.49
CA PRO A 186 -6.17 5.38 13.48
C PRO A 186 -5.53 5.35 12.09
N VAL A 187 -5.93 4.37 11.29
CA VAL A 187 -5.67 4.33 9.85
C VAL A 187 -6.90 4.91 9.15
N SER A 188 -6.71 5.93 8.32
CA SER A 188 -7.83 6.67 7.74
C SER A 188 -7.55 7.10 6.29
N MET A 189 -8.61 7.32 5.53
CA MET A 189 -8.51 7.93 4.21
C MET A 189 -8.21 9.43 4.34
N TRP A 190 -7.32 9.94 3.46
CA TRP A 190 -7.13 11.39 3.29
C TRP A 190 -7.88 11.94 2.08
N ASN A 191 -8.08 11.12 1.06
CA ASN A 191 -8.95 11.43 -0.07
C ASN A 191 -9.51 10.15 -0.69
N GLU A 192 -10.64 10.28 -1.35
CA GLU A 192 -11.40 9.16 -1.95
C GLU A 192 -11.44 9.25 -3.47
N GLU A 193 -10.83 10.28 -4.06
CA GLU A 193 -10.86 10.53 -5.50
C GLU A 193 -9.47 10.41 -6.12
N SER A 194 -9.39 9.62 -7.18
CA SER A 194 -8.22 9.47 -8.03
C SER A 194 -8.68 9.04 -9.43
N PRO A 195 -8.10 9.58 -10.51
CA PRO A 195 -8.39 9.09 -11.84
C PRO A 195 -7.92 7.64 -11.98
N ARG A 196 -8.65 6.84 -12.78
CA ARG A 196 -8.14 5.58 -13.28
C ARG A 196 -7.30 5.83 -14.51
N LEU A 197 -6.19 5.12 -14.62
CA LEU A 197 -5.25 5.24 -15.71
C LEU A 197 -5.28 3.96 -16.55
N THR A 198 -5.23 4.11 -17.85
CA THR A 198 -4.95 2.97 -18.72
C THR A 198 -3.51 2.52 -18.54
N TYR A 199 -3.21 1.28 -18.95
CA TYR A 199 -1.84 0.76 -18.95
C TYR A 199 -0.89 1.67 -19.74
N GLU A 200 -1.32 2.16 -20.89
CA GLU A 200 -0.52 3.02 -21.76
C GLU A 200 -0.27 4.40 -21.13
N GLN A 201 -1.25 4.98 -20.45
CA GLN A 201 -1.09 6.25 -19.75
C GLN A 201 -0.05 6.14 -18.63
N ILE A 202 -0.17 5.14 -17.76
CA ILE A 202 0.78 4.99 -16.65
C ILE A 202 2.17 4.64 -17.17
N ARG A 203 2.28 3.81 -18.21
CA ARG A 203 3.55 3.47 -18.85
C ARG A 203 4.24 4.68 -19.49
N ALA A 204 3.46 5.61 -20.04
CA ALA A 204 4.01 6.82 -20.66
C ALA A 204 4.52 7.83 -19.63
N ILE A 205 3.93 7.84 -18.42
CA ILE A 205 4.37 8.70 -17.31
C ILE A 205 5.65 8.14 -16.67
N LEU A 206 5.73 6.82 -16.50
CA LEU A 206 6.87 6.18 -15.85
C LEU A 206 8.03 5.93 -16.82
#